data_1cf0a33f60fb249cf6283f8fd5964e4b
#
_entry.id   1cf0a33f60fb249cf6283f8fd5964e4b
#
_cell.length_a   1.000
_cell.length_b   1.000
_cell.length_c   1.000
_cell.angle_alpha   90.00
_cell.angle_beta   90.00
_cell.angle_gamma   90.00
#
_symmetry.space_group_name_H-M   'P 1'
#
loop_
_entity.id
_entity.type
_entity.pdbx_description
1 polymer ?
#
loop_
_entity_poly.entity_id
_entity_poly.type
_entity_poly.pdbx_seq_one_letter_code
_entity_poly.pdbx_strand_id
1 'polypeptide(L)'
;AIFSSPQVAGVGYTEQDLKKTNKKEYDKSIYRYIDTAMGKAIEEREGFVKFLVSKENRKILGCHIIGSQASILIHEVLVAMKSGDGIIDNISKTVHIHPALSEVISRGAVRI
;
A
#
# COMPACT_ATOMS: atom_id res chain seq x y z
N ALA A 1 7.09 -2.00 11.64
CA ALA A 1 7.98 -2.56 10.61
C ALA A 1 8.83 -3.67 11.17
N ILE A 2 9.12 -4.65 10.34
CA ILE A 2 10.02 -5.77 10.66
C ILE A 2 11.18 -5.70 9.67
N PHE A 3 12.40 -5.56 10.23
CA PHE A 3 13.62 -5.40 9.42
C PHE A 3 14.24 -6.74 9.04
N SER A 4 13.43 -7.60 8.49
CA SER A 4 13.87 -8.86 7.89
C SER A 4 14.33 -8.64 6.44
N SER A 5 14.69 -9.71 5.74
CA SER A 5 14.98 -9.67 4.31
C SER A 5 14.08 -10.68 3.60
N PRO A 6 13.04 -10.23 2.90
CA PRO A 6 12.60 -8.85 2.68
C PRO A 6 12.00 -8.20 3.94
N GLN A 7 11.96 -6.87 3.96
CA GLN A 7 11.32 -6.11 5.02
C GLN A 7 9.80 -6.29 4.95
N VAL A 8 9.15 -6.14 6.11
CA VAL A 8 7.68 -6.14 6.20
C VAL A 8 7.25 -4.89 6.95
N ALA A 9 6.26 -4.19 6.43
CA ALA A 9 5.66 -3.03 7.10
C ALA A 9 4.15 -3.07 6.95
N GLY A 10 3.45 -2.59 7.96
CA GLY A 10 1.99 -2.57 7.91
C GLY A 10 1.41 -1.50 8.79
N VAL A 11 0.21 -1.04 8.46
CA VAL A 11 -0.56 -0.07 9.21
C VAL A 11 -2.05 -0.38 9.05
N GLY A 12 -2.82 -0.11 10.11
CA GLY A 12 -4.26 -0.24 10.09
C GLY A 12 -4.74 -1.69 10.14
N TYR A 13 -5.93 -1.91 9.61
CA TYR A 13 -6.59 -3.21 9.67
C TYR A 13 -5.97 -4.22 8.70
N THR A 14 -5.99 -5.49 9.09
CA THR A 14 -5.79 -6.61 8.16
C THR A 14 -7.14 -7.05 7.61
N GLU A 15 -7.14 -7.87 6.55
CA GLU A 15 -8.39 -8.47 6.07
C GLU A 15 -9.05 -9.32 7.15
N GLN A 16 -8.26 -10.03 7.94
CA GLN A 16 -8.78 -10.85 9.04
C GLN A 16 -9.52 -9.97 10.06
N ASP A 17 -8.95 -8.81 10.40
CA ASP A 17 -9.61 -7.87 11.31
C ASP A 17 -10.95 -7.40 10.75
N LEU A 18 -10.99 -7.04 9.47
CA LEU A 18 -12.20 -6.55 8.82
C LEU A 18 -13.29 -7.63 8.76
N LYS A 19 -12.91 -8.87 8.51
CA LYS A 19 -13.85 -10.00 8.49
C LYS A 19 -14.41 -10.30 9.88
N LYS A 20 -13.58 -10.25 10.93
CA LYS A 20 -13.99 -10.52 12.31
C LYS A 20 -14.93 -9.48 12.86
N THR A 21 -14.77 -8.24 12.50
CA THR A 21 -15.54 -7.13 13.07
C THR A 21 -16.82 -6.83 12.30
N ASN A 22 -17.17 -7.66 11.28
CA ASN A 22 -18.27 -7.38 10.37
C ASN A 22 -18.19 -5.96 9.81
N LYS A 23 -16.99 -5.39 9.80
CA LYS A 23 -16.79 -4.11 9.16
C LYS A 23 -17.00 -4.32 7.69
N LYS A 24 -17.88 -3.52 7.24
CA LYS A 24 -18.48 -3.46 5.95
C LYS A 24 -17.49 -3.49 4.81
N GLU A 25 -18.05 -3.65 3.70
CA GLU A 25 -17.47 -3.76 2.40
C GLU A 25 -16.23 -2.91 2.22
N TYR A 26 -15.16 -3.55 1.86
CA TYR A 26 -13.89 -2.93 1.53
C TYR A 26 -13.43 -3.39 0.16
N ASP A 27 -12.69 -2.54 -0.53
CA ASP A 27 -11.96 -2.91 -1.74
C ASP A 27 -10.54 -3.30 -1.36
N LYS A 28 -10.03 -4.27 -2.09
CA LYS A 28 -8.66 -4.76 -1.92
C LYS A 28 -7.89 -4.57 -3.21
N SER A 29 -6.66 -4.10 -3.08
CA SER A 29 -5.73 -4.01 -4.19
C SER A 29 -4.41 -4.65 -3.79
N ILE A 30 -3.82 -5.41 -4.71
CA ILE A 30 -2.47 -5.97 -4.55
C ILE A 30 -1.68 -5.59 -5.79
N TYR A 31 -0.49 -5.01 -5.59
CA TYR A 31 0.41 -4.67 -6.70
C TYR A 31 1.81 -5.19 -6.39
N ARG A 32 2.40 -5.90 -7.33
CA ARG A 32 3.70 -6.54 -7.13
C ARG A 32 4.83 -5.60 -7.51
N TYR A 33 5.93 -5.67 -6.77
CA TYR A 33 7.15 -4.92 -7.09
C TYR A 33 7.63 -5.20 -8.52
N ILE A 34 7.62 -6.46 -8.92
CA ILE A 34 8.15 -6.87 -10.23
C ILE A 34 7.36 -6.25 -11.40
N ASP A 35 6.17 -5.74 -11.15
CA ASP A 35 5.37 -5.08 -12.17
C ASP A 35 5.69 -3.57 -12.28
N THR A 36 6.64 -3.07 -11.49
CA THR A 36 7.18 -1.72 -11.63
C THR A 36 8.56 -1.77 -12.31
N ALA A 37 8.95 -0.65 -12.93
CA ALA A 37 10.26 -0.56 -13.59
C ALA A 37 11.41 -0.79 -12.60
N MET A 38 11.36 -0.14 -11.43
CA MET A 38 12.40 -0.29 -10.42
C MET A 38 12.40 -1.70 -9.82
N GLY A 39 11.23 -2.29 -9.61
CA GLY A 39 11.12 -3.66 -9.12
C GLY A 39 11.74 -4.67 -10.07
N LYS A 40 11.58 -4.46 -11.38
CA LYS A 40 12.25 -5.27 -12.40
C LYS A 40 13.76 -5.08 -12.36
N ALA A 41 14.21 -3.83 -12.22
CA ALA A 41 15.64 -3.50 -12.22
C ALA A 41 16.39 -4.17 -11.05
N ILE A 42 15.75 -4.25 -9.88
CA ILE A 42 16.34 -4.90 -8.71
C ILE A 42 15.92 -6.36 -8.55
N GLU A 43 15.17 -6.89 -9.51
CA GLU A 43 14.68 -8.28 -9.54
C GLU A 43 13.91 -8.69 -8.29
N GLU A 44 13.08 -7.80 -7.78
CA GLU A 44 12.23 -8.05 -6.61
C GLU A 44 10.99 -8.84 -7.02
N ARG A 45 11.07 -10.17 -6.99
CA ARG A 45 10.04 -11.05 -7.55
C ARG A 45 8.89 -11.35 -6.59
N GLU A 46 9.15 -11.29 -5.29
CA GLU A 46 8.20 -11.74 -4.27
C GLU A 46 7.47 -10.59 -3.58
N GLY A 47 7.97 -9.37 -3.71
CA GLY A 47 7.44 -8.21 -2.98
C GLY A 47 6.11 -7.72 -3.55
N PHE A 48 5.27 -7.21 -2.66
CA PHE A 48 3.99 -6.60 -3.05
C PHE A 48 3.51 -5.59 -2.01
N VAL A 49 2.60 -4.72 -2.44
CA VAL A 49 1.80 -3.88 -1.56
C VAL A 49 0.35 -4.36 -1.62
N LYS A 50 -0.33 -4.30 -0.48
CA LYS A 50 -1.74 -4.62 -0.36
C LYS A 50 -2.45 -3.47 0.33
N PHE A 51 -3.45 -2.89 -0.34
CA PHE A 51 -4.33 -1.87 0.23
C PHE A 51 -5.70 -2.44 0.56
N LEU A 52 -6.26 -1.94 1.66
CA LEU A 52 -7.65 -2.17 2.05
C LEU A 52 -8.30 -0.80 2.20
N VAL A 53 -9.37 -0.56 1.45
CA VAL A 53 -10.01 0.76 1.34
C VAL A 53 -11.51 0.61 1.51
N SER A 54 -12.11 1.52 2.28
CA SER A 54 -13.56 1.50 2.50
C SER A 54 -14.31 1.79 1.19
N LYS A 55 -15.29 0.97 0.86
CA LYS A 55 -16.18 1.24 -0.27
C LYS A 55 -17.09 2.42 -0.01
N GLU A 56 -17.43 2.68 1.25
CA GLU A 56 -18.34 3.75 1.63
C GLU A 56 -17.75 5.14 1.39
N ASN A 57 -16.50 5.37 1.82
CA ASN A 57 -15.91 6.71 1.83
C ASN A 57 -14.49 6.78 1.26
N ARG A 58 -13.98 5.68 0.73
CA ARG A 58 -12.64 5.57 0.16
C ARG A 58 -11.49 5.79 1.15
N LYS A 59 -11.78 5.78 2.45
CA LYS A 59 -10.73 5.88 3.47
C LYS A 59 -9.81 4.66 3.42
N ILE A 60 -8.51 4.91 3.62
CA ILE A 60 -7.52 3.85 3.73
C ILE A 60 -7.75 3.16 5.08
N LEU A 61 -8.15 1.89 5.04
CA LEU A 61 -8.37 1.08 6.23
C LEU A 61 -7.09 0.39 6.69
N GLY A 62 -6.27 -0.02 5.75
CA GLY A 62 -5.00 -0.67 6.03
C GLY A 62 -4.12 -0.75 4.80
N CYS A 63 -2.81 -0.88 5.06
CA CYS A 63 -1.83 -1.13 4.01
C CYS A 63 -0.73 -2.04 4.56
N HIS A 64 -0.33 -3.01 3.77
CA HIS A 64 0.68 -3.99 4.16
C HIS A 64 1.65 -4.18 3.00
N ILE A 65 2.94 -4.11 3.30
CA ILE A 65 4.01 -4.17 2.30
C ILE A 65 5.00 -5.25 2.73
N ILE A 66 5.38 -6.10 1.78
CA ILE A 66 6.52 -6.98 1.95
C ILE A 66 7.45 -6.75 0.75
N GLY A 67 8.71 -6.43 1.02
CA GLY A 67 9.69 -6.15 -0.04
C GLY A 67 10.73 -5.14 0.36
N SER A 68 11.62 -4.83 -0.58
CA SER A 68 12.69 -3.85 -0.38
C SER A 68 12.12 -2.51 0.04
N GLN A 69 12.73 -1.90 1.05
CA GLN A 69 12.39 -0.55 1.53
C GLN A 69 10.95 -0.42 2.08
N ALA A 70 10.32 -1.52 2.47
CA ALA A 70 8.96 -1.49 3.00
C ALA A 70 8.82 -0.52 4.17
N SER A 71 9.81 -0.46 5.05
CA SER A 71 9.83 0.45 6.22
C SER A 71 9.85 1.92 5.84
N ILE A 72 10.38 2.25 4.67
CA ILE A 72 10.39 3.62 4.14
C ILE A 72 9.09 3.89 3.38
N LEU A 73 8.70 2.97 2.51
CA LEU A 73 7.53 3.13 1.64
C LEU A 73 6.23 3.29 2.42
N ILE A 74 6.11 2.64 3.58
CA ILE A 74 4.90 2.74 4.39
C ILE A 74 4.61 4.18 4.87
N HIS A 75 5.63 5.03 4.94
CA HIS A 75 5.46 6.40 5.42
C HIS A 75 4.55 7.24 4.52
N GLU A 76 4.59 7.04 3.21
CA GLU A 76 3.65 7.73 2.32
C GLU A 76 2.20 7.39 2.70
N VAL A 77 1.95 6.14 3.01
CA VAL A 77 0.60 5.68 3.41
C VAL A 77 0.21 6.28 4.76
N LEU A 78 1.14 6.29 5.72
CA LEU A 78 0.91 6.89 7.04
C LEU A 78 0.52 8.36 6.92
N VAL A 79 1.24 9.12 6.11
CA VAL A 79 0.95 10.53 5.86
C VAL A 79 -0.41 10.69 5.20
N ALA A 80 -0.71 9.88 4.18
CA ALA A 80 -1.99 9.93 3.47
C ALA A 80 -3.18 9.65 4.39
N MET A 81 -3.02 8.69 5.32
CA MET A 81 -4.06 8.36 6.29
C MET A 81 -4.36 9.50 7.26
N LYS A 82 -3.36 10.35 7.54
CA LYS A 82 -3.49 11.49 8.45
C LYS A 82 -3.81 12.80 7.74
N SER A 83 -3.76 12.83 6.41
CA SER A 83 -4.01 14.04 5.62
C SER A 83 -5.49 14.16 5.31
N GLY A 84 -6.09 15.30 5.69
CA GLY A 84 -7.50 15.57 5.44
C GLY A 84 -8.41 14.45 5.93
N ASP A 85 -9.16 13.86 5.02
CA ASP A 85 -10.11 12.77 5.30
C ASP A 85 -9.51 11.37 5.23
N GLY A 86 -8.22 11.25 4.90
CA GLY A 86 -7.51 9.98 4.87
C GLY A 86 -7.89 9.05 3.72
N ILE A 87 -8.38 9.60 2.62
CA ILE A 87 -8.81 8.80 1.46
C ILE A 87 -7.65 8.39 0.57
N ILE A 88 -7.84 7.29 -0.16
CA ILE A 88 -6.83 6.73 -1.06
C ILE A 88 -6.42 7.70 -2.17
N ASP A 89 -7.29 8.63 -2.51
CA ASP A 89 -7.03 9.66 -3.51
C ASP A 89 -5.84 10.56 -3.13
N ASN A 90 -5.54 10.70 -1.85
CA ASN A 90 -4.35 11.41 -1.38
C ASN A 90 -3.05 10.80 -1.93
N ILE A 91 -3.09 9.52 -2.28
CA ILE A 91 -1.96 8.84 -2.93
C ILE A 91 -2.16 8.81 -4.44
N SER A 92 -3.31 8.33 -4.91
CA SER A 92 -3.52 8.06 -6.34
C SER A 92 -3.47 9.30 -7.21
N LYS A 93 -3.76 10.47 -6.64
CA LYS A 93 -3.73 11.75 -7.35
C LYS A 93 -2.44 12.54 -7.15
N THR A 94 -1.50 11.99 -6.38
CA THR A 94 -0.20 12.63 -6.16
C THR A 94 0.78 12.19 -7.25
N VAL A 95 1.63 13.12 -7.69
CA VAL A 95 2.69 12.83 -8.66
C VAL A 95 3.73 11.93 -8.00
N HIS A 96 4.12 10.86 -8.70
CA HIS A 96 5.15 9.94 -8.24
C HIS A 96 6.33 9.93 -9.22
N ILE A 97 7.53 9.84 -8.67
CA ILE A 97 8.77 9.79 -9.45
C ILE A 97 8.84 8.46 -10.22
N HIS A 98 9.24 8.51 -11.47
CA HIS A 98 9.51 7.35 -12.30
C HIS A 98 10.96 7.40 -12.83
N PRO A 99 11.77 6.35 -12.68
CA PRO A 99 11.49 5.10 -11.99
C PRO A 99 11.83 5.20 -10.49
N ALA A 100 10.99 4.64 -9.64
CA ALA A 100 11.24 4.58 -8.19
C ALA A 100 10.40 3.47 -7.57
N LEU A 101 10.83 2.94 -6.41
CA LEU A 101 10.06 1.94 -5.68
C LEU A 101 8.72 2.48 -5.17
N SER A 102 8.62 3.79 -4.93
CA SER A 102 7.36 4.41 -4.53
C SER A 102 6.23 4.19 -5.54
N GLU A 103 6.55 3.82 -6.78
CA GLU A 103 5.53 3.49 -7.77
C GLU A 103 4.72 2.24 -7.39
N VAL A 104 5.25 1.34 -6.56
CA VAL A 104 4.45 0.22 -6.09
C VAL A 104 3.28 0.72 -5.25
N ILE A 105 3.49 1.78 -4.49
CA ILE A 105 2.45 2.42 -3.68
C ILE A 105 1.42 3.11 -4.58
N SER A 106 1.88 3.95 -5.51
CA SER A 106 0.96 4.68 -6.39
C SER A 106 0.14 3.74 -7.28
N ARG A 107 0.77 2.70 -7.82
CA ARG A 107 0.08 1.72 -8.66
C ARG A 107 -0.94 0.90 -7.87
N GLY A 108 -0.58 0.51 -6.65
CA GLY A 108 -1.52 -0.15 -5.74
C GLY A 108 -2.73 0.72 -5.44
N ALA A 109 -2.51 2.01 -5.19
CA ALA A 109 -3.57 2.97 -4.90
C ALA A 109 -4.49 3.21 -6.10
N VAL A 110 -3.93 3.32 -7.30
CA VAL A 110 -4.70 3.59 -8.53
C VAL A 110 -5.63 2.43 -8.89
N ARG A 111 -5.30 1.21 -8.48
CA ARG A 111 -6.11 0.02 -8.76
C ARG A 111 -7.43 -0.05 -8.01
N ILE A 112 -7.64 0.80 -7.02
CA ILE A 112 -8.87 0.80 -6.21
C ILE A 112 -10.04 1.52 -6.96
#